data_f09ef0993ec68436536977424c5f638f
#
_entry.id   f09ef0993ec68436536977424c5f638f
#
_cell.length_a   1.000
_cell.length_b   1.000
_cell.length_c   1.000
_cell.angle_alpha   90.00
_cell.angle_beta   90.00
_cell.angle_gamma   90.00
#
_symmetry.space_group_name_H-M   'P 1'
#
loop_
_entity.id
_entity.type
_entity.pdbx_description
1 polymer ?
#
loop_
_entity_poly.entity_id
_entity_poly.type
_entity_poly.pdbx_seq_one_letter_code
_entity_poly.pdbx_strand_id
1 'polypeptide(L)'
;MAISLTLSNVLQFFSFISPTLLVFFMFMSSLFNQNLKGIVYISGLLICSIINIVFMNLVGSGRDENEAFSCSIFDIPLVSQFNSPYPSCMIIAFTIAYLALPMKYNKQMNYIVLAFLMSLLVVDMLTKVQNKCTTYPGSVMGALVGFIFGTLWYIIFHGLGFDSLLFFDELRSDNVICSRPTKQTFKCSVYKNGELISSNIA
;
A
#
# COMPACT_ATOMS: atom_id res chain seq x y z
N MET A 1 25.69 15.39 19.86
CA MET A 1 25.45 16.20 18.63
C MET A 1 24.04 16.70 18.67
N ALA A 2 23.81 18.03 18.63
CA ALA A 2 22.47 18.58 18.54
C ALA A 2 22.00 18.47 17.08
N ILE A 3 20.89 17.80 16.85
CA ILE A 3 20.27 17.71 15.50
C ILE A 3 19.59 19.06 15.25
N SER A 4 20.12 19.85 14.33
CA SER A 4 19.46 21.07 13.89
C SER A 4 18.21 20.73 13.10
N LEU A 5 17.05 21.28 13.50
CA LEU A 5 15.78 21.13 12.78
C LEU A 5 15.79 21.97 11.50
N THR A 6 16.52 21.51 10.49
CA THR A 6 16.47 22.07 9.13
C THR A 6 15.46 21.28 8.30
N LEU A 7 14.86 21.94 7.29
CA LEU A 7 13.93 21.27 6.37
C LEU A 7 14.55 20.03 5.72
N SER A 8 15.83 20.09 5.39
CA SER A 8 16.57 18.96 4.81
C SER A 8 16.62 17.77 5.77
N ASN A 9 16.94 18.00 7.06
CA ASN A 9 17.01 16.92 8.07
C ASN A 9 15.63 16.31 8.35
N VAL A 10 14.58 17.14 8.31
CA VAL A 10 13.19 16.65 8.45
C VAL A 10 12.80 15.77 7.26
N LEU A 11 13.05 16.21 6.03
CA LEU A 11 12.79 15.41 4.83
C LEU A 11 13.59 14.10 4.82
N GLN A 12 14.85 14.17 5.24
CA GLN A 12 15.70 13.00 5.37
C GLN A 12 15.12 11.99 6.36
N PHE A 13 14.73 12.44 7.55
CA PHE A 13 14.10 11.60 8.56
C PHE A 13 12.84 10.92 8.03
N PHE A 14 11.93 11.69 7.40
CA PHE A 14 10.71 11.13 6.81
C PHE A 14 11.01 10.13 5.70
N SER A 15 11.96 10.38 4.82
CA SER A 15 12.37 9.45 3.78
C SER A 15 12.86 8.12 4.34
N PHE A 16 13.66 8.14 5.40
CA PHE A 16 14.18 6.90 6.00
C PHE A 16 13.12 6.08 6.72
N ILE A 17 12.16 6.72 7.37
CA ILE A 17 11.15 6.03 8.17
C ILE A 17 9.89 5.64 7.36
N SER A 18 9.61 6.37 6.28
CA SER A 18 8.36 6.24 5.52
C SER A 18 8.07 4.84 4.95
N PRO A 19 9.03 4.06 4.40
CA PRO A 19 8.73 2.72 3.90
C PRO A 19 8.26 1.80 5.04
N THR A 20 8.93 1.90 6.19
CA THR A 20 8.60 1.09 7.38
C THR A 20 7.25 1.49 7.97
N LEU A 21 6.99 2.80 8.10
CA LEU A 21 5.69 3.31 8.57
C LEU A 21 4.56 2.91 7.64
N LEU A 22 4.78 2.93 6.33
CA LEU A 22 3.78 2.54 5.34
C LEU A 22 3.40 1.07 5.48
N VAL A 23 4.38 0.18 5.58
CA VAL A 23 4.14 -1.26 5.82
C VAL A 23 3.43 -1.48 7.15
N PHE A 24 3.90 -0.82 8.20
CA PHE A 24 3.30 -0.90 9.54
C PHE A 24 1.85 -0.42 9.53
N PHE A 25 1.56 0.72 8.88
CA PHE A 25 0.19 1.25 8.77
C PHE A 25 -0.74 0.29 8.03
N MET A 26 -0.30 -0.28 6.91
CA MET A 26 -1.09 -1.26 6.15
C MET A 26 -1.39 -2.51 6.98
N PHE A 27 -0.40 -2.99 7.73
CA PHE A 27 -0.58 -4.15 8.61
C PHE A 27 -1.53 -3.84 9.78
N MET A 28 -1.31 -2.72 10.48
CA MET A 28 -2.15 -2.31 11.60
C MET A 28 -3.59 -2.04 11.18
N SER A 29 -3.79 -1.41 10.02
CA SER A 29 -5.14 -1.22 9.45
C SER A 29 -5.88 -2.55 9.29
N SER A 30 -5.19 -3.59 8.85
CA SER A 30 -5.78 -4.94 8.72
C SER A 30 -6.10 -5.56 10.09
N LEU A 31 -5.22 -5.41 11.07
CA LEU A 31 -5.45 -5.93 12.43
C LEU A 31 -6.64 -5.24 13.10
N PHE A 32 -6.75 -3.92 13.01
CA PHE A 32 -7.88 -3.18 13.59
C PHE A 32 -9.21 -3.53 12.94
N ASN A 33 -9.21 -3.81 11.64
CA ASN A 33 -10.39 -4.25 10.90
C ASN A 33 -10.64 -5.78 11.00
N GLN A 34 -9.82 -6.51 11.76
CA GLN A 34 -9.92 -7.96 11.96
C GLN A 34 -10.01 -8.76 10.65
N ASN A 35 -9.27 -8.33 9.64
CA ASN A 35 -9.23 -8.98 8.34
C ASN A 35 -7.81 -9.48 7.98
N LEU A 36 -7.71 -10.34 6.97
CA LEU A 36 -6.43 -10.93 6.54
C LEU A 36 -5.71 -10.12 5.44
N LYS A 37 -6.23 -8.97 5.05
CA LYS A 37 -5.72 -8.16 3.93
C LYS A 37 -4.26 -7.73 4.13
N GLY A 38 -3.90 -7.35 5.35
CA GLY A 38 -2.52 -6.98 5.70
C GLY A 38 -1.55 -8.15 5.66
N ILE A 39 -2.01 -9.37 5.98
CA ILE A 39 -1.16 -10.58 5.90
C ILE A 39 -0.86 -10.88 4.43
N VAL A 40 -1.86 -10.79 3.55
CA VAL A 40 -1.67 -10.97 2.10
C VAL A 40 -0.73 -9.90 1.54
N TYR A 41 -0.87 -8.64 1.96
CA TYR A 41 0.04 -7.57 1.56
C TYR A 41 1.48 -7.84 1.99
N ILE A 42 1.71 -8.20 3.26
CA ILE A 42 3.05 -8.48 3.78
C ILE A 42 3.66 -9.70 3.12
N SER A 43 2.88 -10.78 2.86
CA SER A 43 3.41 -11.96 2.17
C SER A 43 3.90 -11.63 0.77
N GLY A 44 3.18 -10.79 0.02
CA GLY A 44 3.62 -10.29 -1.29
C GLY A 44 4.89 -9.44 -1.20
N LEU A 45 4.94 -8.57 -0.20
CA LEU A 45 6.11 -7.72 0.03
C LEU A 45 7.35 -8.54 0.41
N LEU A 46 7.21 -9.57 1.25
CA LEU A 46 8.32 -10.46 1.62
C LEU A 46 8.86 -11.22 0.41
N ILE A 47 7.98 -11.78 -0.42
CA ILE A 47 8.39 -12.45 -1.67
C ILE A 47 9.10 -11.47 -2.60
N CYS A 48 8.55 -10.28 -2.78
CA CYS A 48 9.18 -9.22 -3.58
C CYS A 48 10.57 -8.84 -3.02
N SER A 49 10.71 -8.75 -1.70
CA SER A 49 11.98 -8.45 -1.04
C SER A 49 13.03 -9.54 -1.29
N ILE A 50 12.66 -10.82 -1.21
CA ILE A 50 13.55 -11.94 -1.51
C ILE A 50 14.02 -11.86 -2.97
N ILE A 51 13.11 -11.62 -3.90
CA ILE A 51 13.44 -11.47 -5.32
C ILE A 51 14.35 -10.25 -5.54
N ASN A 52 14.08 -9.13 -4.86
CA ASN A 52 14.92 -7.95 -4.94
C ASN A 52 16.35 -8.22 -4.48
N ILE A 53 16.55 -9.02 -3.41
CA ILE A 53 17.89 -9.45 -2.95
C ILE A 53 18.59 -10.26 -4.04
N VAL A 54 17.90 -11.14 -4.75
CA VAL A 54 18.49 -11.88 -5.88
C VAL A 54 18.91 -10.91 -6.98
N PHE A 55 18.09 -9.93 -7.33
CA PHE A 55 18.44 -8.90 -8.30
C PHE A 55 19.64 -8.03 -7.85
N MET A 56 19.71 -7.68 -6.56
CA MET A 56 20.87 -6.96 -6.01
C MET A 56 22.19 -7.72 -6.23
N ASN A 57 22.16 -9.03 -5.99
CA ASN A 57 23.33 -9.89 -6.22
C ASN A 57 23.69 -10.01 -7.71
N LEU A 58 22.70 -10.03 -8.61
CA LEU A 58 22.92 -10.09 -10.05
C LEU A 58 23.48 -8.77 -10.61
N VAL A 59 23.00 -7.63 -10.13
CA VAL A 59 23.48 -6.31 -10.54
C VAL A 59 24.85 -6.03 -9.98
N GLY A 60 25.15 -6.51 -8.75
CA GLY A 60 26.47 -6.43 -8.12
C GLY A 60 26.99 -5.00 -7.89
N SER A 61 26.10 -3.99 -7.85
CA SER A 61 26.47 -2.59 -7.65
C SER A 61 26.87 -2.37 -6.18
N GLY A 62 28.15 -2.22 -5.91
CA GLY A 62 28.69 -1.96 -4.57
C GLY A 62 28.24 -0.60 -4.00
N ARG A 63 28.29 -0.48 -2.68
CA ARG A 63 28.02 0.76 -1.95
C ARG A 63 29.08 1.82 -2.18
N ASP A 64 28.71 3.09 -2.09
CA ASP A 64 29.64 4.21 -2.14
C ASP A 64 30.40 4.32 -0.79
N GLU A 65 31.73 4.46 -0.82
CA GLU A 65 32.53 4.65 0.39
C GLU A 65 32.18 5.91 1.17
N ASN A 66 31.55 6.89 0.51
CA ASN A 66 31.15 8.17 1.10
C ASN A 66 29.63 8.22 1.39
N GLU A 67 28.97 7.09 1.60
CA GLU A 67 27.54 7.08 1.95
C GLU A 67 27.31 7.69 3.35
N ALA A 68 26.15 8.32 3.52
CA ALA A 68 25.74 8.85 4.81
C ALA A 68 25.47 7.72 5.82
N PHE A 69 25.83 7.91 7.09
CA PHE A 69 25.57 6.95 8.17
C PHE A 69 24.09 6.51 8.25
N SER A 70 23.19 7.40 7.85
CA SER A 70 21.76 7.10 7.81
C SER A 70 21.38 5.99 6.82
N CYS A 71 22.21 5.68 5.82
CA CYS A 71 21.97 4.60 4.87
C CYS A 71 22.13 3.21 5.47
N SER A 72 22.94 3.10 6.52
CA SER A 72 23.31 1.84 7.19
C SER A 72 22.60 1.59 8.53
N ILE A 73 21.54 2.35 8.85
CA ILE A 73 20.78 2.19 10.10
C ILE A 73 20.19 0.78 10.25
N PHE A 74 19.80 0.17 9.13
CA PHE A 74 19.25 -1.18 9.08
C PHE A 74 20.17 -2.08 8.23
N ASP A 75 21.34 -2.40 8.75
CA ASP A 75 22.26 -3.31 8.08
C ASP A 75 21.79 -4.77 8.22
N ILE A 76 21.19 -5.27 7.14
CA ILE A 76 20.92 -6.70 7.01
C ILE A 76 22.10 -7.31 6.25
N PRO A 77 22.82 -8.31 6.81
CA PRO A 77 24.08 -8.83 6.22
C PRO A 77 24.01 -9.25 4.76
N LEU A 78 22.83 -9.67 4.28
CA LEU A 78 22.59 -10.10 2.89
C LEU A 78 22.30 -8.94 1.93
N VAL A 79 21.90 -7.76 2.46
CA VAL A 79 21.43 -6.60 1.68
C VAL A 79 22.44 -5.47 1.75
N SER A 80 23.23 -5.39 2.82
CA SER A 80 24.11 -4.28 3.11
C SER A 80 25.29 -4.11 2.13
N GLN A 81 25.59 -5.13 1.31
CA GLN A 81 26.73 -5.09 0.38
C GLN A 81 26.45 -4.35 -0.94
N PHE A 82 25.17 -4.22 -1.32
CA PHE A 82 24.74 -3.68 -2.60
C PHE A 82 23.81 -2.48 -2.43
N ASN A 83 23.85 -1.56 -3.40
CA ASN A 83 23.03 -0.35 -3.39
C ASN A 83 21.93 -0.33 -4.48
N SER A 84 21.83 -1.35 -5.31
CA SER A 84 20.91 -1.38 -6.45
C SER A 84 20.44 -2.83 -6.76
N PRO A 85 19.13 -3.06 -6.98
CA PRO A 85 17.94 -2.16 -6.85
C PRO A 85 17.65 -1.77 -5.40
N TYR A 86 17.27 -0.50 -5.16
CA TYR A 86 17.14 0.01 -3.79
C TYR A 86 15.84 -0.42 -3.09
N PRO A 87 15.91 -1.05 -1.89
CA PRO A 87 14.74 -1.69 -1.26
C PRO A 87 13.62 -0.73 -0.87
N SER A 88 13.92 0.50 -0.38
CA SER A 88 12.86 1.43 0.04
C SER A 88 11.98 1.87 -1.14
N CYS A 89 12.61 2.18 -2.29
CA CYS A 89 11.89 2.51 -3.51
C CYS A 89 11.01 1.35 -4.00
N MET A 90 11.50 0.10 -3.86
CA MET A 90 10.75 -1.11 -4.18
C MET A 90 9.52 -1.26 -3.29
N ILE A 91 9.65 -1.07 -1.98
CA ILE A 91 8.53 -1.18 -1.01
C ILE A 91 7.44 -0.17 -1.34
N ILE A 92 7.80 1.11 -1.54
CA ILE A 92 6.83 2.17 -1.82
C ILE A 92 6.15 1.91 -3.18
N ALA A 93 6.91 1.55 -4.21
CA ALA A 93 6.39 1.27 -5.54
C ALA A 93 5.48 0.03 -5.58
N PHE A 94 5.84 -1.03 -4.86
CA PHE A 94 4.99 -2.20 -4.66
C PHE A 94 3.64 -1.79 -4.05
N THR A 95 3.67 -0.98 -2.99
CA THR A 95 2.46 -0.51 -2.33
C THR A 95 1.58 0.33 -3.25
N ILE A 96 2.19 1.24 -4.04
CA ILE A 96 1.46 2.05 -5.01
C ILE A 96 0.73 1.16 -6.02
N ALA A 97 1.43 0.21 -6.64
CA ALA A 97 0.85 -0.69 -7.63
C ALA A 97 -0.27 -1.55 -7.03
N TYR A 98 -0.01 -2.15 -5.87
CA TYR A 98 -0.94 -3.01 -5.16
C TYR A 98 -2.23 -2.30 -4.73
N LEU A 99 -2.18 -1.00 -4.38
CA LEU A 99 -3.35 -0.21 -4.02
C LEU A 99 -4.05 0.45 -5.22
N ALA A 100 -3.29 0.89 -6.22
CA ALA A 100 -3.85 1.57 -7.40
C ALA A 100 -4.73 0.66 -8.25
N LEU A 101 -4.37 -0.63 -8.36
CA LEU A 101 -5.10 -1.57 -9.19
C LEU A 101 -6.53 -1.83 -8.69
N PRO A 102 -6.77 -2.21 -7.41
CA PRO A 102 -8.12 -2.39 -6.91
C PRO A 102 -8.94 -1.10 -6.98
N MET A 103 -8.33 0.07 -6.72
CA MET A 103 -9.02 1.36 -6.91
C MET A 103 -9.47 1.56 -8.36
N LYS A 104 -8.64 1.17 -9.34
CA LYS A 104 -8.96 1.27 -10.77
C LYS A 104 -10.07 0.31 -11.17
N TYR A 105 -9.96 -0.97 -10.79
CA TYR A 105 -10.95 -2.00 -11.11
C TYR A 105 -12.32 -1.70 -10.49
N ASN A 106 -12.34 -1.20 -9.26
CA ASN A 106 -13.58 -0.82 -8.56
C ASN A 106 -14.11 0.57 -8.96
N LYS A 107 -13.48 1.27 -9.94
CA LYS A 107 -13.84 2.62 -10.40
C LYS A 107 -13.91 3.67 -9.28
N GLN A 108 -13.10 3.50 -8.25
CA GLN A 108 -13.05 4.37 -7.07
C GLN A 108 -11.62 4.88 -6.85
N MET A 109 -11.11 5.63 -7.84
CA MET A 109 -9.76 6.19 -7.77
C MET A 109 -9.68 7.30 -6.71
N ASN A 110 -8.88 7.05 -5.68
CA ASN A 110 -8.52 8.08 -4.71
C ASN A 110 -7.22 8.76 -5.15
N TYR A 111 -7.37 9.82 -5.96
CA TYR A 111 -6.22 10.57 -6.51
C TYR A 111 -5.36 11.21 -5.43
N ILE A 112 -5.94 11.58 -4.28
CA ILE A 112 -5.21 12.20 -3.16
C ILE A 112 -4.22 11.20 -2.57
N VAL A 113 -4.67 9.97 -2.29
CA VAL A 113 -3.80 8.90 -1.77
C VAL A 113 -2.71 8.56 -2.76
N LEU A 114 -3.05 8.41 -4.05
CA LEU A 114 -2.07 8.10 -5.08
C LEU A 114 -1.04 9.23 -5.25
N ALA A 115 -1.47 10.49 -5.27
CA ALA A 115 -0.58 11.64 -5.35
C ALA A 115 0.36 11.70 -4.13
N PHE A 116 -0.16 11.44 -2.93
CA PHE A 116 0.65 11.36 -1.71
C PHE A 116 1.70 10.25 -1.79
N LEU A 117 1.32 9.03 -2.18
CA LEU A 117 2.25 7.91 -2.31
C LEU A 117 3.31 8.16 -3.41
N MET A 118 2.91 8.75 -4.53
CA MET A 118 3.85 9.13 -5.59
C MET A 118 4.82 10.21 -5.13
N SER A 119 4.35 11.23 -4.40
CA SER A 119 5.24 12.26 -3.85
C SER A 119 6.23 11.68 -2.84
N LEU A 120 5.79 10.71 -2.03
CA LEU A 120 6.62 10.00 -1.08
C LEU A 120 7.71 9.18 -1.79
N LEU A 121 7.37 8.49 -2.89
CA LEU A 121 8.35 7.78 -3.71
C LEU A 121 9.41 8.75 -4.28
N VAL A 122 8.99 9.88 -4.83
CA VAL A 122 9.92 10.88 -5.40
C VAL A 122 10.84 11.45 -4.32
N VAL A 123 10.29 11.82 -3.16
CA VAL A 123 11.09 12.34 -2.02
C VAL A 123 12.08 11.28 -1.54
N ASP A 124 11.66 10.02 -1.41
CA ASP A 124 12.54 8.93 -1.03
C ASP A 124 13.70 8.74 -2.02
N MET A 125 13.39 8.67 -3.32
CA MET A 125 14.41 8.55 -4.39
C MET A 125 15.43 9.70 -4.32
N LEU A 126 14.96 10.95 -4.26
CA LEU A 126 15.86 12.11 -4.24
C LEU A 126 16.72 12.13 -2.99
N THR A 127 16.13 11.87 -1.82
CA THR A 127 16.86 11.88 -0.54
C THR A 127 17.92 10.77 -0.49
N LYS A 128 17.59 9.55 -0.96
CA LYS A 128 18.53 8.43 -0.99
C LYS A 128 19.71 8.66 -1.94
N VAL A 129 19.45 9.26 -3.10
CA VAL A 129 20.50 9.59 -4.04
C VAL A 129 21.39 10.74 -3.52
N GLN A 130 20.80 11.77 -2.91
CA GLN A 130 21.57 12.88 -2.31
C GLN A 130 22.49 12.40 -1.17
N ASN A 131 22.04 11.44 -0.37
CA ASN A 131 22.82 10.85 0.71
C ASN A 131 23.78 9.74 0.24
N LYS A 132 23.88 9.51 -1.08
CA LYS A 132 24.72 8.46 -1.70
C LYS A 132 24.40 7.03 -1.24
N CYS A 133 23.17 6.81 -0.71
CA CYS A 133 22.69 5.46 -0.36
C CYS A 133 22.51 4.58 -1.60
N THR A 134 22.17 5.20 -2.72
CA THR A 134 21.97 4.55 -4.01
C THR A 134 22.22 5.51 -5.17
N THR A 135 22.23 4.99 -6.38
CA THR A 135 22.30 5.76 -7.61
C THR A 135 20.91 6.04 -8.19
N TYR A 136 20.76 7.03 -9.09
CA TYR A 136 19.49 7.24 -9.82
C TYR A 136 18.99 5.97 -10.52
N PRO A 137 19.83 5.24 -11.30
CA PRO A 137 19.41 3.96 -11.88
C PRO A 137 18.98 2.94 -10.83
N GLY A 138 19.70 2.85 -9.70
CA GLY A 138 19.38 1.91 -8.62
C GLY A 138 18.02 2.16 -7.98
N SER A 139 17.68 3.44 -7.77
CA SER A 139 16.34 3.83 -7.25
C SER A 139 15.25 3.50 -8.27
N VAL A 140 15.46 3.83 -9.55
CA VAL A 140 14.48 3.53 -10.62
C VAL A 140 14.29 2.03 -10.79
N MET A 141 15.37 1.24 -10.78
CA MET A 141 15.27 -0.23 -10.83
C MET A 141 14.49 -0.79 -9.65
N GLY A 142 14.74 -0.29 -8.43
CA GLY A 142 13.96 -0.66 -7.25
C GLY A 142 12.47 -0.37 -7.44
N ALA A 143 12.13 0.83 -7.90
CA ALA A 143 10.74 1.19 -8.17
C ALA A 143 10.11 0.30 -9.25
N LEU A 144 10.81 0.00 -10.34
CA LEU A 144 10.32 -0.90 -11.41
C LEU A 144 10.04 -2.30 -10.88
N VAL A 145 10.95 -2.88 -10.10
CA VAL A 145 10.76 -4.17 -9.45
C VAL A 145 9.50 -4.13 -8.58
N GLY A 146 9.36 -3.11 -7.74
CA GLY A 146 8.18 -2.95 -6.88
C GLY A 146 6.87 -2.84 -7.68
N PHE A 147 6.82 -2.01 -8.72
CA PHE A 147 5.63 -1.87 -9.57
C PHE A 147 5.24 -3.17 -10.27
N ILE A 148 6.20 -3.88 -10.84
CA ILE A 148 5.95 -5.15 -11.53
C ILE A 148 5.39 -6.19 -10.55
N PHE A 149 6.08 -6.41 -9.43
CA PHE A 149 5.66 -7.42 -8.46
C PHE A 149 4.38 -7.04 -7.70
N GLY A 150 4.16 -5.76 -7.38
CA GLY A 150 2.89 -5.31 -6.81
C GLY A 150 1.71 -5.53 -7.75
N THR A 151 1.90 -5.28 -9.04
CA THR A 151 0.91 -5.55 -10.08
C THR A 151 0.64 -7.04 -10.22
N LEU A 152 1.68 -7.87 -10.32
CA LEU A 152 1.55 -9.32 -10.45
C LEU A 152 0.85 -9.92 -9.23
N TRP A 153 1.21 -9.48 -8.02
CA TRP A 153 0.61 -9.95 -6.78
C TRP A 153 -0.89 -9.67 -6.74
N TYR A 154 -1.30 -8.45 -7.10
CA TYR A 154 -2.71 -8.11 -7.22
C TYR A 154 -3.43 -9.00 -8.24
N ILE A 155 -2.86 -9.14 -9.46
CA ILE A 155 -3.47 -9.93 -10.55
C ILE A 155 -3.67 -11.40 -10.15
N ILE A 156 -2.72 -11.99 -9.43
CA ILE A 156 -2.82 -13.37 -8.95
C ILE A 156 -4.03 -13.54 -8.03
N PHE A 157 -4.18 -12.69 -7.01
CA PHE A 157 -5.30 -12.80 -6.07
C PHE A 157 -6.63 -12.47 -6.71
N HIS A 158 -6.68 -11.46 -7.57
CA HIS A 158 -7.87 -11.09 -8.33
C HIS A 158 -8.28 -12.21 -9.31
N GLY A 159 -7.32 -12.81 -10.02
CA GLY A 159 -7.57 -13.89 -10.96
C GLY A 159 -8.03 -15.20 -10.30
N LEU A 160 -7.64 -15.42 -9.05
CA LEU A 160 -8.10 -16.54 -8.22
C LEU A 160 -9.47 -16.28 -7.55
N GLY A 161 -10.04 -15.09 -7.70
CA GLY A 161 -11.33 -14.72 -7.11
C GLY A 161 -11.26 -14.40 -5.62
N PHE A 162 -10.06 -14.15 -5.07
CA PHE A 162 -9.85 -13.79 -3.66
C PHE A 162 -9.87 -12.28 -3.42
N ASP A 163 -10.77 -11.56 -4.08
CA ASP A 163 -10.90 -10.09 -3.97
C ASP A 163 -11.14 -9.64 -2.52
N SER A 164 -11.86 -10.43 -1.73
CA SER A 164 -12.12 -10.16 -0.32
C SER A 164 -10.86 -10.08 0.56
N LEU A 165 -9.74 -10.63 0.09
CA LEU A 165 -8.44 -10.55 0.76
C LEU A 165 -7.59 -9.36 0.29
N LEU A 166 -8.09 -8.57 -0.66
CA LEU A 166 -7.43 -7.37 -1.17
C LEU A 166 -7.97 -6.10 -0.50
N PHE A 167 -7.13 -5.07 -0.42
CA PHE A 167 -7.59 -3.76 0.06
C PHE A 167 -8.58 -3.13 -0.93
N PHE A 168 -9.47 -2.28 -0.44
CA PHE A 168 -10.53 -1.58 -1.20
C PHE A 168 -11.64 -2.45 -1.82
N ASP A 169 -11.74 -3.73 -1.46
CA ASP A 169 -12.89 -4.55 -1.85
C ASP A 169 -14.16 -4.12 -1.10
N GLU A 170 -14.04 -3.72 0.16
CA GLU A 170 -15.15 -3.26 1.00
C GLU A 170 -15.89 -2.05 0.45
N LEU A 171 -15.20 -1.17 -0.29
CA LEU A 171 -15.81 -0.03 -0.95
C LEU A 171 -16.82 -0.42 -2.03
N ARG A 172 -16.76 -1.65 -2.53
CA ARG A 172 -17.74 -2.22 -3.45
C ARG A 172 -18.98 -2.71 -2.72
N SER A 173 -18.81 -3.20 -1.47
CA SER A 173 -19.90 -3.68 -0.62
C SER A 173 -20.73 -2.52 -0.04
N ASP A 174 -20.09 -1.42 0.36
CA ASP A 174 -20.75 -0.23 0.91
C ASP A 174 -21.50 0.61 -0.13
N ASN A 175 -21.27 0.36 -1.43
CA ASN A 175 -22.03 0.96 -2.53
C ASN A 175 -23.35 0.25 -2.84
N VAL A 176 -23.83 -0.63 -1.97
CA VAL A 176 -25.24 -0.95 -1.94
C VAL A 176 -25.95 0.31 -1.43
N ILE A 177 -26.15 1.28 -2.34
CA ILE A 177 -27.07 2.38 -2.11
C ILE A 177 -28.39 1.71 -1.75
N CYS A 178 -28.77 1.78 -0.49
CA CYS A 178 -30.14 1.55 -0.10
C CYS A 178 -30.96 2.57 -0.90
N SER A 179 -31.38 2.20 -2.09
CA SER A 179 -32.31 3.02 -2.86
C SER A 179 -33.54 3.14 -1.98
N ARG A 180 -33.85 4.37 -1.57
CA ARG A 180 -35.06 4.68 -0.84
C ARG A 180 -36.19 4.09 -1.68
N PRO A 181 -37.00 3.13 -1.13
CA PRO A 181 -38.04 2.53 -1.93
C PRO A 181 -38.93 3.64 -2.47
N THR A 182 -39.05 3.68 -3.79
CA THR A 182 -39.85 4.69 -4.51
C THR A 182 -41.33 4.58 -4.22
N LYS A 183 -41.75 3.49 -3.61
CA LYS A 183 -43.11 3.27 -3.06
C LYS A 183 -42.96 2.68 -1.67
N GLN A 184 -43.33 3.44 -0.66
CA GLN A 184 -43.58 2.89 0.69
C GLN A 184 -44.95 2.21 0.65
N THR A 185 -45.00 0.88 0.61
CA THR A 185 -46.21 0.11 0.81
C THR A 185 -46.43 -0.02 2.29
N PHE A 186 -47.44 0.68 2.82
CA PHE A 186 -47.87 0.54 4.21
C PHE A 186 -48.88 -0.59 4.29
N LYS A 187 -48.66 -1.55 5.19
CA LYS A 187 -49.62 -2.57 5.54
C LYS A 187 -50.48 -2.02 6.68
N CYS A 188 -51.67 -1.55 6.35
CA CYS A 188 -52.64 -1.13 7.35
C CYS A 188 -53.47 -2.34 7.76
N SER A 189 -53.40 -2.72 9.04
CA SER A 189 -54.25 -3.76 9.62
C SER A 189 -55.23 -3.12 10.59
N VAL A 190 -56.54 -3.33 10.39
CA VAL A 190 -57.59 -2.79 11.23
C VAL A 190 -58.03 -3.88 12.20
N TYR A 191 -57.93 -3.59 13.51
CA TYR A 191 -58.35 -4.48 14.59
C TYR A 191 -59.57 -3.89 15.29
N LYS A 192 -60.57 -4.74 15.62
CA LYS A 192 -61.68 -4.42 16.47
C LYS A 192 -61.81 -5.51 17.52
N ASN A 193 -61.79 -5.14 18.80
CA ASN A 193 -61.81 -6.03 19.94
C ASN A 193 -60.74 -7.15 19.92
N GLY A 194 -59.56 -6.89 19.32
CA GLY A 194 -58.46 -7.86 19.20
C GLY A 194 -58.55 -8.78 17.97
N GLU A 195 -59.60 -8.72 17.15
CA GLU A 195 -59.72 -9.48 15.92
C GLU A 195 -59.37 -8.63 14.70
N LEU A 196 -58.58 -9.22 13.77
CA LEU A 196 -58.17 -8.59 12.52
C LEU A 196 -59.36 -8.56 11.55
N ILE A 197 -59.89 -7.37 11.26
CA ILE A 197 -61.06 -7.22 10.35
C ILE A 197 -60.61 -7.07 8.90
N SER A 198 -59.50 -6.38 8.63
CA SER A 198 -59.04 -6.12 7.28
C SER A 198 -57.54 -5.84 7.26
N SER A 199 -56.84 -6.36 6.23
CA SER A 199 -55.47 -6.00 5.92
C SER A 199 -55.39 -5.62 4.46
N ASN A 200 -55.14 -4.35 4.14
CA ASN A 200 -54.88 -3.87 2.79
C ASN A 200 -53.41 -3.50 2.63
N ILE A 201 -52.84 -3.92 1.52
CA ILE A 201 -51.52 -3.49 1.05
C ILE A 201 -51.81 -2.39 0.02
N ALA A 202 -51.48 -1.14 0.37
CA ALA A 202 -51.59 -0.01 -0.53
C ALA A 202 -50.23 0.26 -1.19
#